data_76917808d8068a7761da1b156cee8324
#
_entry.id   76917808d8068a7761da1b156cee8324
#
_cell.length_a   1.000
_cell.length_b   1.000
_cell.length_c   1.000
_cell.angle_alpha   90.00
_cell.angle_beta   90.00
_cell.angle_gamma   90.00
#
_symmetry.space_group_name_H-M   'P 1'
#
loop_
_entity.id
_entity.type
_entity.pdbx_description
1 polymer ?
#
loop_
_entity_poly.entity_id
_entity_poly.type
_entity_poly.pdbx_seq_one_letter_code
_entity_poly.pdbx_strand_id
1 'polypeptide(L)'
;EKFLVDQINHADIIRHEGSFDSTDVAKNSKDYIKFRIEAVDADKPTQSDTMVFRAFLDAMDDSYDSQWNEFNYNGRSEPFFTFGSFNRSISFSFKVAAFSREEMKPLYRKLNFLVSQTAGDYSKTRLRGNFCRLTIGDYFSRVPGFFTSIKLAWNTDYPWEIALNTNGLGHNQDDDMNELPHILNVQCSYQPVHDFIPKKSVTDSPFILPNKYSKTNITDE
;
A
#
# COMPACT_ATOMS: atom_id res chain seq x y z
N GLU A 1 21.31 23.80 14.73
CA GLU A 1 19.89 23.38 14.70
C GLU A 1 19.84 21.91 14.41
N LYS A 2 19.32 21.11 15.35
CA LYS A 2 19.04 19.71 15.10
C LYS A 2 17.84 19.66 14.16
N PHE A 3 18.03 19.29 12.91
CA PHE A 3 16.92 18.97 12.02
C PHE A 3 16.10 17.84 12.64
N LEU A 4 14.80 18.10 12.81
CA LEU A 4 13.90 17.09 13.32
C LEU A 4 13.72 16.01 12.22
N VAL A 5 14.33 14.86 12.47
CA VAL A 5 14.17 13.68 11.61
C VAL A 5 12.70 13.25 11.62
N ASP A 6 12.13 13.03 10.46
CA ASP A 6 10.77 12.51 10.36
C ASP A 6 10.71 11.06 10.85
N GLN A 7 10.04 10.85 11.97
CA GLN A 7 9.95 9.54 12.62
C GLN A 7 9.27 8.46 11.73
N ILE A 8 8.34 8.85 10.86
CA ILE A 8 7.67 7.90 9.95
C ILE A 8 8.61 7.48 8.83
N ASN A 9 9.36 8.43 8.26
CA ASN A 9 10.35 8.12 7.24
C ASN A 9 11.51 7.29 7.82
N HIS A 10 11.94 7.63 9.03
CA HIS A 10 13.01 6.93 9.74
C HIS A 10 12.59 5.55 10.26
N ALA A 11 11.29 5.30 10.48
CA ALA A 11 10.82 3.99 10.90
C ALA A 11 11.11 2.94 9.82
N ASP A 12 11.73 1.84 10.21
CA ASP A 12 11.98 0.69 9.35
C ASP A 12 10.73 -0.19 9.20
N ILE A 13 10.85 -1.30 8.47
CA ILE A 13 9.82 -2.33 8.35
C ILE A 13 9.59 -2.95 9.73
N ILE A 14 8.33 -3.03 10.15
CA ILE A 14 7.95 -3.47 11.49
C ILE A 14 7.26 -4.82 11.41
N ARG A 15 7.91 -5.86 11.92
CA ARG A 15 7.31 -7.18 12.06
C ARG A 15 6.40 -7.23 13.28
N HIS A 16 5.19 -7.72 13.11
CA HIS A 16 4.23 -7.87 14.19
C HIS A 16 3.33 -9.10 13.98
N GLU A 17 2.65 -9.49 15.04
CA GLU A 17 1.62 -10.52 15.02
C GLU A 17 0.24 -9.89 15.27
N GLY A 18 -0.76 -10.35 14.53
CA GLY A 18 -2.11 -9.81 14.61
C GLY A 18 -2.31 -8.46 13.92
N SER A 19 -3.07 -7.55 14.53
CA SER A 19 -3.32 -6.21 13.96
C SER A 19 -2.22 -5.24 14.36
N PHE A 20 -1.68 -4.49 13.39
CA PHE A 20 -0.72 -3.42 13.66
C PHE A 20 -1.28 -2.37 14.62
N ASP A 21 -2.58 -2.04 14.53
CA ASP A 21 -3.22 -1.07 15.42
C ASP A 21 -3.21 -1.46 16.90
N SER A 22 -3.01 -2.73 17.22
CA SER A 22 -2.90 -3.24 18.59
C SER A 22 -1.48 -3.23 19.16
N THR A 23 -0.46 -2.95 18.34
CA THR A 23 0.94 -2.96 18.76
C THR A 23 1.32 -1.68 19.52
N ASP A 24 2.32 -1.77 20.39
CA ASP A 24 2.83 -0.59 21.11
C ASP A 24 3.46 0.44 20.16
N VAL A 25 4.02 -0.02 19.06
CA VAL A 25 4.56 0.86 18.02
C VAL A 25 3.46 1.68 17.34
N ALA A 26 2.32 1.06 17.04
CA ALA A 26 1.18 1.78 16.46
C ALA A 26 0.60 2.82 17.42
N LYS A 27 0.53 2.51 18.71
CA LYS A 27 0.05 3.44 19.74
C LYS A 27 0.96 4.66 19.91
N ASN A 28 2.25 4.48 19.68
CA ASN A 28 3.25 5.55 19.78
C ASN A 28 3.54 6.24 18.43
N SER A 29 3.01 5.71 17.31
CA SER A 29 3.20 6.33 16.00
C SER A 29 2.42 7.64 15.92
N LYS A 30 3.13 8.71 15.50
CA LYS A 30 2.52 10.02 15.26
C LYS A 30 1.92 10.10 13.85
N ASP A 31 1.15 9.08 13.46
CA ASP A 31 0.44 9.08 12.18
C ASP A 31 -0.69 10.10 12.24
N TYR A 32 -0.60 11.16 11.45
CA TYR A 32 -1.74 12.07 11.28
C TYR A 32 -2.83 11.44 10.42
N ILE A 33 -2.42 10.79 9.33
CA ILE A 33 -3.28 9.99 8.46
C ILE A 33 -2.59 8.63 8.32
N LYS A 34 -3.31 7.57 8.62
CA LYS A 34 -2.80 6.20 8.52
C LYS A 34 -2.57 5.87 7.04
N PHE A 35 -1.32 5.67 6.67
CA PHE A 35 -0.95 5.14 5.38
C PHE A 35 0.03 3.99 5.58
N ARG A 36 -0.49 2.78 5.49
CA ARG A 36 0.22 1.56 5.85
C ARG A 36 -0.01 0.48 4.83
N ILE A 37 1.04 -0.27 4.55
CA ILE A 37 1.00 -1.45 3.70
C ILE A 37 1.56 -2.60 4.51
N GLU A 38 0.72 -3.58 4.82
CA GLU A 38 1.08 -4.78 5.57
C GLU A 38 1.33 -5.92 4.57
N ALA A 39 2.54 -6.42 4.48
CA ALA A 39 2.87 -7.64 3.74
C ALA A 39 2.61 -8.85 4.64
N VAL A 40 1.75 -9.75 4.19
CA VAL A 40 1.36 -10.93 4.97
C VAL A 40 2.35 -12.06 4.72
N ASP A 41 2.84 -12.70 5.78
CA ASP A 41 3.68 -13.88 5.66
C ASP A 41 2.85 -15.06 5.13
N ALA A 42 3.26 -15.64 3.99
CA ALA A 42 2.55 -16.75 3.36
C ALA A 42 2.56 -18.04 4.19
N ASP A 43 3.54 -18.22 5.08
CA ASP A 43 3.66 -19.39 5.94
C ASP A 43 2.95 -19.22 7.28
N LYS A 44 2.89 -17.98 7.75
CA LYS A 44 2.25 -17.60 9.01
C LYS A 44 1.36 -16.39 8.78
N PRO A 45 0.12 -16.57 8.30
CA PRO A 45 -0.79 -15.47 7.96
C PRO A 45 -1.16 -14.54 9.14
N THR A 46 -0.83 -14.95 10.37
CA THR A 46 -0.95 -14.11 11.57
C THR A 46 0.18 -13.10 11.70
N GLN A 47 1.34 -13.38 11.08
CA GLN A 47 2.49 -12.47 11.05
C GLN A 47 2.45 -11.60 9.81
N SER A 48 2.82 -10.35 9.99
CA SER A 48 2.87 -9.35 8.91
C SER A 48 4.04 -8.41 9.12
N ASP A 49 4.60 -7.96 8.01
CA ASP A 49 5.64 -6.94 7.97
C ASP A 49 5.02 -5.64 7.47
N THR A 50 4.93 -4.63 8.33
CA THR A 50 4.25 -3.36 8.03
C THR A 50 5.23 -2.27 7.64
N MET A 51 4.93 -1.65 6.51
CA MET A 51 5.55 -0.42 6.04
C MET A 51 4.63 0.76 6.32
N VAL A 52 5.14 1.78 6.99
CA VAL A 52 4.43 3.02 7.24
C VAL A 52 5.02 4.13 6.38
N PHE A 53 4.17 4.86 5.67
CA PHE A 53 4.55 5.99 4.83
C PHE A 53 3.82 7.26 5.24
N ARG A 54 4.39 8.42 4.90
CA ARG A 54 3.66 9.69 4.95
C ARG A 54 2.58 9.69 3.88
N ALA A 55 1.38 10.13 4.23
CA ALA A 55 0.24 10.18 3.32
C ALA A 55 0.30 11.40 2.39
N PHE A 56 1.39 11.54 1.62
CA PHE A 56 1.51 12.51 0.54
C PHE A 56 0.89 11.92 -0.73
N LEU A 57 -0.43 11.72 -0.69
CA LEU A 57 -1.19 11.15 -1.80
C LEU A 57 -1.41 12.22 -2.89
N ASP A 58 -1.05 11.89 -4.12
CA ASP A 58 -1.31 12.74 -5.29
C ASP A 58 -2.63 12.38 -5.96
N ALA A 59 -2.92 11.09 -6.09
CA ALA A 59 -4.16 10.58 -6.66
C ALA A 59 -4.55 9.25 -5.99
N MET A 60 -5.84 9.00 -5.93
CA MET A 60 -6.40 7.74 -5.46
C MET A 60 -7.73 7.49 -6.18
N ASP A 61 -7.78 6.39 -6.93
CA ASP A 61 -8.95 5.97 -7.69
C ASP A 61 -9.37 4.56 -7.24
N ASP A 62 -10.65 4.38 -7.00
CA ASP A 62 -11.26 3.09 -6.65
C ASP A 62 -12.34 2.78 -7.69
N SER A 63 -12.05 1.86 -8.59
CA SER A 63 -12.90 1.52 -9.73
C SER A 63 -13.68 0.25 -9.48
N TYR A 64 -14.96 0.29 -9.79
CA TYR A 64 -15.91 -0.81 -9.65
C TYR A 64 -16.51 -1.10 -11.02
N ASP A 65 -16.17 -2.25 -11.59
CA ASP A 65 -16.56 -2.63 -12.94
C ASP A 65 -17.46 -3.86 -12.91
N SER A 66 -18.59 -3.78 -13.61
CA SER A 66 -19.47 -4.91 -13.86
C SER A 66 -19.39 -5.31 -15.33
N GLN A 67 -19.17 -6.58 -15.57
CA GLN A 67 -19.16 -7.12 -16.93
C GLN A 67 -20.49 -7.79 -17.23
N TRP A 68 -21.08 -7.41 -18.36
CA TRP A 68 -22.33 -7.95 -18.88
C TRP A 68 -22.07 -8.60 -20.21
N ASN A 69 -22.54 -9.82 -20.37
CA ASN A 69 -22.51 -10.55 -21.63
C ASN A 69 -23.79 -10.26 -22.40
N GLU A 70 -23.63 -9.79 -23.63
CA GLU A 70 -24.72 -9.52 -24.54
C GLU A 70 -24.95 -10.73 -25.46
N PHE A 71 -26.21 -11.06 -25.70
CA PHE A 71 -26.59 -12.08 -26.66
C PHE A 71 -27.93 -11.74 -27.33
N ASN A 72 -28.05 -12.13 -28.58
CA ASN A 72 -29.24 -11.88 -29.37
C ASN A 72 -29.91 -13.20 -29.76
N TYR A 73 -31.23 -13.25 -29.65
CA TYR A 73 -32.02 -14.34 -30.18
C TYR A 73 -32.41 -14.09 -31.63
N ASN A 74 -32.46 -15.14 -32.46
CA ASN A 74 -32.93 -15.03 -33.81
C ASN A 74 -34.40 -14.57 -33.84
N GLY A 75 -34.65 -13.51 -34.63
CA GLY A 75 -35.99 -12.92 -34.77
C GLY A 75 -36.38 -11.87 -33.75
N ARG A 76 -35.42 -11.44 -32.89
CA ARG A 76 -35.59 -10.29 -32.02
C ARG A 76 -34.48 -9.28 -32.24
N SER A 77 -34.85 -8.02 -32.31
CA SER A 77 -33.90 -6.90 -32.45
C SER A 77 -33.34 -6.40 -31.12
N GLU A 78 -33.94 -6.81 -29.99
CA GLU A 78 -33.53 -6.39 -28.66
C GLU A 78 -32.41 -7.29 -28.14
N PRO A 79 -31.29 -6.71 -27.66
CA PRO A 79 -30.23 -7.47 -27.00
C PRO A 79 -30.65 -7.90 -25.59
N PHE A 80 -30.22 -9.08 -25.19
CA PHE A 80 -30.37 -9.59 -23.84
C PHE A 80 -29.02 -9.55 -23.13
N PHE A 81 -29.03 -9.21 -21.85
CA PHE A 81 -27.84 -9.09 -21.05
C PHE A 81 -27.85 -10.07 -19.89
N THR A 82 -26.74 -10.76 -19.68
CA THR A 82 -26.49 -11.58 -18.48
C THR A 82 -25.32 -11.04 -17.71
N PHE A 83 -25.45 -10.96 -16.39
CA PHE A 83 -24.35 -10.54 -15.52
C PHE A 83 -23.22 -11.59 -15.59
N GLY A 84 -22.01 -11.14 -15.94
CA GLY A 84 -20.83 -11.99 -16.06
C GLY A 84 -19.98 -11.98 -14.80
N SER A 85 -19.45 -10.83 -14.44
CA SER A 85 -18.52 -10.70 -13.31
C SER A 85 -18.51 -9.30 -12.73
N PHE A 86 -18.00 -9.21 -11.52
CA PHE A 86 -17.66 -7.96 -10.82
C PHE A 86 -16.16 -7.91 -10.61
N ASN A 87 -15.56 -6.76 -10.94
CA ASN A 87 -14.16 -6.50 -10.69
C ASN A 87 -14.01 -5.17 -9.94
N ARG A 88 -13.05 -5.12 -9.04
CA ARG A 88 -12.66 -3.88 -8.35
C ARG A 88 -11.17 -3.71 -8.47
N SER A 89 -10.73 -2.52 -8.79
CA SER A 89 -9.31 -2.17 -8.84
C SER A 89 -9.07 -0.84 -8.15
N ILE A 90 -7.96 -0.75 -7.44
CA ILE A 90 -7.55 0.45 -6.72
C ILE A 90 -6.23 0.92 -7.32
N SER A 91 -6.17 2.17 -7.76
CA SER A 91 -4.93 2.80 -8.15
C SER A 91 -4.67 4.02 -7.26
N PHE A 92 -3.44 4.16 -6.83
CA PHE A 92 -3.04 5.30 -6.02
C PHE A 92 -1.60 5.69 -6.29
N SER A 93 -1.32 6.97 -6.12
CA SER A 93 0.03 7.51 -6.22
C SER A 93 0.36 8.38 -5.01
N PHE A 94 1.58 8.30 -4.56
CA PHE A 94 2.07 9.08 -3.43
C PHE A 94 3.52 9.50 -3.63
N LYS A 95 3.88 10.59 -2.96
CA LYS A 95 5.24 11.09 -2.92
C LYS A 95 5.96 10.61 -1.67
N VAL A 96 7.20 10.24 -1.88
CA VAL A 96 8.13 9.90 -0.82
C VAL A 96 9.24 10.95 -0.84
N ALA A 97 9.43 11.65 0.27
CA ALA A 97 10.43 12.70 0.39
C ALA A 97 11.26 12.49 1.66
N ALA A 98 12.56 12.34 1.50
CA ALA A 98 13.52 12.33 2.59
C ALA A 98 14.05 13.73 2.85
N PHE A 99 13.89 14.23 4.07
CA PHE A 99 14.38 15.55 4.48
C PHE A 99 15.78 15.50 5.08
N SER A 100 16.22 14.33 5.52
CA SER A 100 17.54 14.13 6.12
C SER A 100 18.23 12.87 5.57
N ARG A 101 19.55 12.82 5.70
CA ARG A 101 20.35 11.65 5.35
C ARG A 101 19.95 10.41 6.14
N GLU A 102 19.61 10.57 7.42
CA GLU A 102 19.22 9.49 8.31
C GLU A 102 17.94 8.80 7.86
N GLU A 103 17.05 9.53 7.17
CA GLU A 103 15.79 9.00 6.63
C GLU A 103 15.98 8.19 5.35
N MET A 104 17.05 8.45 4.59
CA MET A 104 17.26 7.83 3.27
C MET A 104 17.35 6.30 3.35
N LYS A 105 18.18 5.77 4.24
CA LYS A 105 18.43 4.33 4.39
C LYS A 105 17.13 3.55 4.70
N PRO A 106 16.38 3.86 5.77
CA PRO A 106 15.14 3.15 6.08
C PRO A 106 14.05 3.36 5.03
N LEU A 107 13.97 4.53 4.43
CA LEU A 107 12.98 4.84 3.40
C LEU A 107 13.19 3.99 2.14
N TYR A 108 14.42 3.92 1.61
CA TYR A 108 14.74 3.11 0.46
C TYR A 108 14.64 1.60 0.75
N ARG A 109 14.89 1.18 2.00
CA ARG A 109 14.64 -0.19 2.42
C ARG A 109 13.16 -0.55 2.35
N LYS A 110 12.27 0.35 2.82
CA LYS A 110 10.81 0.19 2.69
C LYS A 110 10.37 0.15 1.23
N LEU A 111 10.92 1.03 0.38
CA LEU A 111 10.60 1.04 -1.05
C LEU A 111 11.06 -0.25 -1.75
N ASN A 112 12.25 -0.74 -1.44
CA ASN A 112 12.73 -2.00 -1.97
C ASN A 112 11.83 -3.17 -1.55
N PHE A 113 11.43 -3.21 -0.29
CA PHE A 113 10.51 -4.24 0.21
C PHE A 113 9.12 -4.11 -0.41
N LEU A 114 8.62 -2.89 -0.64
CA LEU A 114 7.36 -2.64 -1.34
C LEU A 114 7.41 -3.19 -2.77
N VAL A 115 8.47 -2.88 -3.52
CA VAL A 115 8.63 -3.39 -4.89
C VAL A 115 8.75 -4.91 -4.91
N SER A 116 9.40 -5.50 -3.92
CA SER A 116 9.53 -6.96 -3.82
C SER A 116 8.18 -7.69 -3.65
N GLN A 117 7.12 -6.98 -3.23
CA GLN A 117 5.77 -7.57 -3.13
C GLN A 117 5.17 -7.93 -4.51
N THR A 118 5.71 -7.38 -5.59
CA THR A 118 5.30 -7.77 -6.96
C THR A 118 6.04 -9.02 -7.46
N ALA A 119 7.12 -9.42 -6.81
CA ALA A 119 7.86 -10.64 -7.14
C ALA A 119 7.24 -11.85 -6.46
N GLY A 120 7.38 -13.02 -7.08
CA GLY A 120 6.94 -14.26 -6.46
C GLY A 120 7.84 -14.72 -5.31
N ASP A 121 7.27 -15.33 -4.30
CA ASP A 121 8.00 -15.99 -3.22
C ASP A 121 8.38 -17.42 -3.61
N TYR A 122 9.71 -17.69 -3.57
CA TYR A 122 10.33 -19.00 -3.87
C TYR A 122 10.86 -19.68 -2.62
N SER A 123 10.51 -19.23 -1.44
CA SER A 123 11.07 -19.72 -0.17
C SER A 123 10.83 -21.21 0.08
N LYS A 124 9.87 -21.81 -0.61
CA LYS A 124 9.56 -23.25 -0.59
C LYS A 124 9.41 -23.82 -2.00
N THR A 125 9.09 -25.10 -2.07
CA THR A 125 8.99 -25.87 -3.33
C THR A 125 7.94 -25.36 -4.34
N ARG A 126 7.16 -24.33 -4.00
CA ARG A 126 6.12 -23.76 -4.86
C ARG A 126 6.25 -22.26 -4.93
N LEU A 127 6.12 -21.73 -6.14
CA LEU A 127 5.95 -20.29 -6.37
C LEU A 127 4.62 -19.83 -5.77
N ARG A 128 4.66 -18.77 -4.98
CA ARG A 128 3.48 -18.12 -4.38
C ARG A 128 3.48 -16.64 -4.72
N GLY A 129 2.29 -16.07 -4.84
CA GLY A 129 2.10 -14.64 -4.88
C GLY A 129 2.05 -14.06 -3.47
N ASN A 130 2.48 -12.81 -3.34
CA ASN A 130 2.45 -12.09 -2.07
C ASN A 130 1.08 -11.43 -1.86
N PHE A 131 0.54 -11.58 -0.66
CA PHE A 131 -0.66 -10.88 -0.23
C PHE A 131 -0.30 -9.73 0.69
N CYS A 132 -1.02 -8.63 0.51
CA CYS A 132 -0.85 -7.43 1.31
C CYS A 132 -2.20 -6.98 1.87
N ARG A 133 -2.17 -6.15 2.92
CA ARG A 133 -3.32 -5.42 3.42
C ARG A 133 -3.04 -3.94 3.31
N LEU A 134 -3.93 -3.21 2.65
CA LEU A 134 -3.81 -1.78 2.41
C LEU A 134 -4.65 -1.01 3.42
N THR A 135 -4.04 -0.02 4.07
CA THR A 135 -4.72 0.93 4.94
C THR A 135 -4.42 2.34 4.49
N ILE A 136 -5.45 3.10 4.09
CA ILE A 136 -5.36 4.51 3.75
C ILE A 136 -6.47 5.26 4.49
N GLY A 137 -6.09 5.94 5.56
CA GLY A 137 -7.04 6.60 6.45
C GLY A 137 -8.10 5.64 7.00
N ASP A 138 -9.33 6.10 7.03
CA ASP A 138 -10.50 5.29 7.36
C ASP A 138 -11.22 4.75 6.11
N TYR A 139 -10.81 5.22 4.91
CA TYR A 139 -11.44 4.79 3.66
C TYR A 139 -11.10 3.34 3.33
N PHE A 140 -9.81 2.99 3.40
CA PHE A 140 -9.33 1.62 3.30
C PHE A 140 -8.77 1.18 4.64
N SER A 141 -9.43 0.27 5.31
CA SER A 141 -8.97 -0.29 6.57
C SER A 141 -8.62 -1.76 6.39
N ARG A 142 -7.30 -2.04 6.29
CA ARG A 142 -6.74 -3.38 6.13
C ARG A 142 -7.39 -4.18 5.00
N VAL A 143 -7.66 -3.53 3.87
CA VAL A 143 -8.26 -4.19 2.69
C VAL A 143 -7.26 -5.22 2.15
N PRO A 144 -7.60 -6.52 2.16
CA PRO A 144 -6.70 -7.55 1.64
C PRO A 144 -6.65 -7.53 0.12
N GLY A 145 -5.50 -7.87 -0.44
CA GLY A 145 -5.30 -7.93 -1.89
C GLY A 145 -3.84 -8.13 -2.25
N PHE A 146 -3.49 -7.77 -3.47
CA PHE A 146 -2.13 -7.86 -3.99
C PHE A 146 -1.82 -6.73 -4.96
N PHE A 147 -0.53 -6.40 -5.09
CA PHE A 147 -0.08 -5.42 -6.07
C PHE A 147 0.05 -6.07 -7.45
N THR A 148 -0.57 -5.44 -8.44
CA THR A 148 -0.45 -5.83 -9.85
C THR A 148 0.69 -5.09 -10.53
N SER A 149 0.96 -3.84 -10.09
CA SER A 149 2.01 -3.00 -10.66
C SER A 149 2.46 -1.98 -9.62
N ILE A 150 3.77 -1.77 -9.55
CA ILE A 150 4.39 -0.67 -8.81
C ILE A 150 5.38 0.01 -9.71
N LYS A 151 5.25 1.33 -9.86
CA LYS A 151 6.13 2.17 -10.65
C LYS A 151 6.77 3.23 -9.77
N LEU A 152 8.08 3.26 -9.77
CA LEU A 152 8.88 4.30 -9.15
C LEU A 152 9.31 5.31 -10.22
N ALA A 153 9.01 6.58 -10.01
CA ALA A 153 9.40 7.66 -10.90
C ALA A 153 10.07 8.76 -10.08
N TRP A 154 11.25 9.15 -10.48
CA TRP A 154 11.96 10.28 -9.89
C TRP A 154 11.89 11.48 -10.82
N ASN A 155 11.74 12.64 -10.23
CA ASN A 155 11.77 13.89 -10.95
C ASN A 155 13.22 14.42 -10.99
N THR A 156 13.65 14.85 -12.15
CA THR A 156 14.99 15.44 -12.35
C THR A 156 15.14 16.83 -11.76
N ASP A 157 14.04 17.48 -11.37
CA ASP A 157 14.05 18.83 -10.79
C ASP A 157 14.53 18.87 -9.32
N TYR A 158 14.61 17.70 -8.67
CA TYR A 158 15.02 17.62 -7.27
C TYR A 158 16.47 17.12 -7.14
N PRO A 159 17.22 17.64 -6.14
CA PRO A 159 18.59 17.24 -5.94
C PRO A 159 18.71 15.78 -5.49
N TRP A 160 19.84 15.20 -5.86
CA TRP A 160 20.26 13.88 -5.38
C TRP A 160 21.19 14.04 -4.18
N GLU A 161 21.20 13.07 -3.29
CA GLU A 161 22.24 12.93 -2.29
C GLU A 161 23.56 12.59 -3.00
N ILE A 162 24.60 13.34 -2.69
CA ILE A 162 25.91 13.22 -3.33
C ILE A 162 26.88 12.33 -2.53
N ALA A 163 26.45 11.78 -1.42
CA ALA A 163 27.21 10.86 -0.56
C ALA A 163 28.63 11.37 -0.19
N LEU A 164 28.77 12.67 0.07
CA LEU A 164 30.02 13.25 0.54
C LEU A 164 30.07 13.30 2.06
N ASN A 165 31.22 12.91 2.62
CA ASN A 165 31.45 13.05 4.04
C ASN A 165 31.71 14.53 4.40
N THR A 166 30.83 15.11 5.19
CA THR A 166 30.90 16.52 5.60
C THR A 166 31.71 16.75 6.87
N ASN A 167 32.18 15.68 7.52
CA ASN A 167 32.83 15.76 8.84
C ASN A 167 34.36 15.88 8.79
N GLY A 168 34.96 16.06 7.62
CA GLY A 168 36.40 16.15 7.47
C GLY A 168 36.86 17.21 6.45
N LEU A 169 38.10 17.62 6.55
CA LEU A 169 38.79 18.54 5.62
C LEU A 169 39.07 17.88 4.24
N GLY A 170 38.33 16.88 3.83
CA GLY A 170 38.47 16.19 2.55
C GLY A 170 37.13 15.84 1.97
N HIS A 171 36.97 15.98 0.66
CA HIS A 171 35.80 15.53 -0.10
C HIS A 171 35.87 14.01 -0.30
N ASN A 172 35.90 13.25 0.79
CA ASN A 172 35.88 11.79 0.72
C ASN A 172 34.45 11.30 0.58
N GLN A 173 34.28 10.29 -0.25
CA GLN A 173 33.00 9.60 -0.37
C GLN A 173 32.60 8.97 0.98
N ASP A 174 31.33 9.07 1.31
CA ASP A 174 30.77 8.42 2.48
C ASP A 174 30.29 7.03 2.08
N ASP A 175 31.06 6.00 2.45
CA ASP A 175 30.77 4.60 2.10
C ASP A 175 29.43 4.09 2.71
N ASP A 176 28.92 4.76 3.74
CA ASP A 176 27.64 4.44 4.38
C ASP A 176 26.44 5.06 3.68
N MET A 177 26.65 5.94 2.70
CA MET A 177 25.61 6.68 2.02
C MET A 177 25.56 6.35 0.53
N ASN A 178 24.36 6.17 0.00
CA ASN A 178 24.16 5.94 -1.43
C ASN A 178 23.77 7.25 -2.13
N GLU A 179 24.20 7.40 -3.38
CA GLU A 179 23.76 8.47 -4.26
C GLU A 179 22.34 8.18 -4.76
N LEU A 180 21.35 8.82 -4.14
CA LEU A 180 19.94 8.55 -4.38
C LEU A 180 19.13 9.86 -4.42
N PRO A 181 18.02 9.92 -5.18
CA PRO A 181 17.16 11.09 -5.17
C PRO A 181 16.42 11.23 -3.84
N HIS A 182 16.28 12.47 -3.36
CA HIS A 182 15.55 12.77 -2.14
C HIS A 182 14.03 12.60 -2.28
N ILE A 183 13.51 12.77 -3.50
CA ILE A 183 12.06 12.74 -3.76
C ILE A 183 11.75 11.75 -4.88
N LEU A 184 10.78 10.89 -4.61
CA LEU A 184 10.26 9.87 -5.52
C LEU A 184 8.74 9.92 -5.58
N ASN A 185 8.20 9.69 -6.75
CA ASN A 185 6.79 9.41 -6.97
C ASN A 185 6.59 7.90 -7.09
N VAL A 186 5.70 7.36 -6.30
CA VAL A 186 5.34 5.94 -6.30
C VAL A 186 3.92 5.82 -6.82
N GLN A 187 3.73 5.04 -7.89
CA GLN A 187 2.42 4.73 -8.45
C GLN A 187 2.15 3.25 -8.24
N CYS A 188 1.02 2.93 -7.66
CA CYS A 188 0.63 1.57 -7.31
C CYS A 188 -0.72 1.21 -7.95
N SER A 189 -0.80 0.02 -8.51
CA SER A 189 -2.06 -0.61 -8.89
C SER A 189 -2.28 -1.81 -7.97
N TYR A 190 -3.42 -1.84 -7.32
CA TYR A 190 -3.77 -2.81 -6.29
C TYR A 190 -5.07 -3.52 -6.63
N GLN A 191 -5.06 -4.84 -6.58
CA GLN A 191 -6.22 -5.67 -6.79
C GLN A 191 -6.73 -6.16 -5.43
N PRO A 192 -7.86 -5.65 -4.94
CA PRO A 192 -8.43 -6.14 -3.69
C PRO A 192 -9.03 -7.53 -3.86
N VAL A 193 -8.85 -8.35 -2.84
CA VAL A 193 -9.53 -9.63 -2.66
C VAL A 193 -10.47 -9.45 -1.48
N HIS A 194 -11.78 -9.53 -1.74
CA HIS A 194 -12.76 -9.29 -0.70
C HIS A 194 -12.81 -10.49 0.26
N ASP A 195 -12.88 -10.22 1.55
CA ASP A 195 -13.13 -11.18 2.62
C ASP A 195 -14.64 -11.45 2.83
N PHE A 196 -15.47 -10.78 2.04
CA PHE A 196 -16.92 -10.94 1.97
C PHE A 196 -17.34 -11.25 0.52
N ILE A 197 -18.53 -11.84 0.34
CA ILE A 197 -19.08 -12.05 -1.00
C ILE A 197 -19.66 -10.73 -1.52
N PRO A 198 -19.12 -10.17 -2.63
CA PRO A 198 -19.64 -8.96 -3.23
C PRO A 198 -21.07 -9.16 -3.72
N LYS A 199 -22.04 -8.54 -3.06
CA LYS A 199 -23.45 -8.58 -3.42
C LYS A 199 -24.12 -7.24 -3.19
N LYS A 200 -25.26 -7.03 -3.84
CA LYS A 200 -26.11 -5.86 -3.52
C LYS A 200 -26.64 -6.02 -2.10
N SER A 201 -26.10 -5.27 -1.17
CA SER A 201 -26.53 -5.28 0.23
C SER A 201 -26.26 -3.92 0.86
N VAL A 202 -27.03 -3.55 1.88
CA VAL A 202 -26.81 -2.34 2.66
C VAL A 202 -25.72 -2.57 3.73
N THR A 203 -25.62 -3.75 4.27
CA THR A 203 -24.77 -4.07 5.44
C THR A 203 -23.70 -5.11 5.18
N ASP A 204 -23.98 -6.12 4.33
CA ASP A 204 -23.13 -7.29 4.18
C ASP A 204 -21.98 -7.13 3.20
N SER A 205 -21.96 -6.02 2.44
CA SER A 205 -20.91 -5.72 1.46
C SER A 205 -20.30 -4.34 1.73
N PRO A 206 -19.43 -4.22 2.71
CA PRO A 206 -18.83 -2.95 3.11
C PRO A 206 -17.68 -2.57 2.16
N PHE A 207 -18.00 -2.10 0.96
CA PHE A 207 -17.00 -1.66 -0.01
C PHE A 207 -16.25 -0.41 0.45
N ILE A 208 -16.94 0.49 1.14
CA ILE A 208 -16.40 1.75 1.62
C ILE A 208 -16.56 1.83 3.13
N LEU A 209 -15.54 2.31 3.84
CA LEU A 209 -15.55 2.47 5.30
C LEU A 209 -15.87 1.17 6.07
N PRO A 210 -15.17 0.05 5.79
CA PRO A 210 -15.57 -1.27 6.30
C PRO A 210 -15.68 -1.34 7.82
N ASN A 211 -14.84 -0.58 8.55
CA ASN A 211 -14.87 -0.60 10.03
C ASN A 211 -16.07 0.14 10.65
N LYS A 212 -16.67 1.09 9.92
CA LYS A 212 -17.80 1.88 10.44
C LYS A 212 -19.14 1.21 10.14
N TYR A 213 -19.24 0.53 9.00
CA TYR A 213 -20.49 -0.08 8.54
C TYR A 213 -20.64 -1.56 8.93
N SER A 214 -19.55 -2.29 9.14
CA SER A 214 -19.62 -3.71 9.56
C SER A 214 -20.05 -3.93 11.02
N LYS A 215 -20.16 -2.86 11.81
CA LYS A 215 -20.57 -2.90 13.22
C LYS A 215 -21.94 -2.28 13.50
N THR A 216 -22.74 -2.05 12.51
CA THR A 216 -24.12 -1.66 12.76
C THR A 216 -24.86 -2.85 13.36
N ASN A 217 -24.99 -2.83 14.69
CA ASN A 217 -26.08 -3.51 15.37
C ASN A 217 -27.38 -2.88 14.83
N ILE A 218 -27.86 -3.38 13.71
CA ILE A 218 -29.24 -3.21 13.35
C ILE A 218 -29.93 -4.24 14.24
N THR A 219 -30.34 -3.84 15.43
CA THR A 219 -31.43 -4.49 16.12
C THR A 219 -32.61 -4.35 15.19
N ASP A 220 -32.98 -5.46 14.56
CA ASP A 220 -34.27 -5.58 13.89
C ASP A 220 -35.35 -5.24 14.92
N GLU A 221 -36.00 -4.09 14.75
CA GLU A 221 -37.32 -3.81 15.28
C GLU A 221 -38.38 -4.20 14.22
#